data_919e38996bab097ea2dc7edd85ea2578
#
_entry.id   919e38996bab097ea2dc7edd85ea2578
#
_cell.length_a   1.000
_cell.length_b   1.000
_cell.length_c   1.000
_cell.angle_alpha   90.00
_cell.angle_beta   90.00
_cell.angle_gamma   90.00
#
_symmetry.space_group_name_H-M   'P 1'
#
loop_
_entity.id
_entity.type
_entity.pdbx_description
1 polymer ?
#
loop_
_entity_poly.entity_id
_entity_poly.type
_entity_poly.pdbx_seq_one_letter_code
_entity_poly.pdbx_strand_id
1 'polypeptide(L)'
;MKIAFSIFWIFITVGSMSAQSISQTIELAETSFEIGQYDEAASFYKRVLFFDKSGDFDSLTVEGLAWSSYLSGDYDVSAKYFKTLTRMKEGEGYELMEILSLVKLDDFLNAKRSVLAYRPDNEIGEQNKQIIKSLIDFYLGDYAKAKEGFLKLDASPDQLNEVFRSVDKVNKKTKMKAILLSAVFPGTGQAYSRHYKEGINSLITISAFGAAYVFTITNYGLVVGLISVSPWFQRYYVGGMNSAADLLEEYKAEQFDQLYNRLVSEYAGMIQVNFE
;
A
#
# COMPACT_ATOMS: atom_id res chain seq x y z
N MET A 1 -65.76 -16.93 6.70
CA MET A 1 -65.62 -15.73 7.55
C MET A 1 -64.38 -15.72 8.50
N LYS A 2 -63.73 -16.86 8.75
CA LYS A 2 -62.51 -16.89 9.64
C LYS A 2 -61.18 -16.56 8.91
N ILE A 3 -61.11 -16.71 7.61
CA ILE A 3 -59.88 -16.47 6.82
C ILE A 3 -59.64 -14.95 6.57
N ALA A 4 -60.72 -14.18 6.39
CA ALA A 4 -60.63 -12.74 6.18
C ALA A 4 -60.10 -11.96 7.44
N PHE A 5 -60.37 -12.48 8.61
CA PHE A 5 -59.90 -11.86 9.88
C PHE A 5 -58.42 -12.07 10.15
N SER A 6 -57.84 -13.19 9.70
CA SER A 6 -56.39 -13.49 9.84
C SER A 6 -55.55 -12.64 8.92
N ILE A 7 -56.00 -12.32 7.72
CA ILE A 7 -55.29 -11.46 6.78
C ILE A 7 -55.26 -10.01 7.24
N PHE A 8 -56.34 -9.53 7.89
CA PHE A 8 -56.41 -8.17 8.44
C PHE A 8 -55.43 -7.97 9.61
N TRP A 9 -55.21 -8.99 10.45
CA TRP A 9 -54.22 -8.93 11.53
C TRP A 9 -52.79 -8.97 11.05
N ILE A 10 -52.47 -9.67 9.95
CA ILE A 10 -51.12 -9.69 9.34
C ILE A 10 -50.79 -8.31 8.77
N PHE A 11 -51.74 -7.58 8.20
CA PHE A 11 -51.54 -6.22 7.72
C PHE A 11 -51.31 -5.18 8.81
N ILE A 12 -51.89 -5.36 9.99
CA ILE A 12 -51.69 -4.45 11.13
C ILE A 12 -50.31 -4.64 11.78
N THR A 13 -49.76 -5.85 11.79
CA THR A 13 -48.42 -6.10 12.34
C THR A 13 -47.26 -5.66 11.42
N VAL A 14 -47.49 -5.51 10.12
CA VAL A 14 -46.51 -4.97 9.16
C VAL A 14 -46.50 -3.43 9.17
N GLY A 15 -47.55 -2.78 9.69
CA GLY A 15 -47.70 -1.33 9.72
C GLY A 15 -46.89 -0.57 10.78
N SER A 16 -46.17 -1.26 11.67
CA SER A 16 -45.41 -0.60 12.75
C SER A 16 -43.89 -0.84 12.65
N MET A 17 -43.35 -1.03 11.46
CA MET A 17 -41.94 -0.71 11.25
C MET A 17 -41.84 0.82 11.19
N SER A 18 -41.76 1.47 12.35
CA SER A 18 -41.40 2.88 12.40
C SER A 18 -40.03 3.02 11.75
N ALA A 19 -39.99 3.77 10.65
CA ALA A 19 -38.71 4.15 10.06
C ALA A 19 -37.89 4.85 11.16
N GLN A 20 -36.70 4.38 11.45
CA GLN A 20 -35.80 5.04 12.38
C GLN A 20 -35.69 6.51 11.99
N SER A 21 -35.86 7.41 12.94
CA SER A 21 -35.63 8.83 12.70
C SER A 21 -34.12 9.06 12.41
N ILE A 22 -33.82 10.11 11.69
CA ILE A 22 -32.43 10.52 11.45
C ILE A 22 -31.69 10.65 12.78
N SER A 23 -32.27 11.29 13.78
CA SER A 23 -31.68 11.44 15.12
C SER A 23 -31.35 10.11 15.79
N GLN A 24 -32.26 9.13 15.74
CA GLN A 24 -31.97 7.77 16.25
C GLN A 24 -30.88 7.06 15.50
N THR A 25 -30.75 7.29 14.19
CA THR A 25 -29.69 6.71 13.38
C THR A 25 -28.33 7.33 13.72
N ILE A 26 -28.29 8.63 14.05
CA ILE A 26 -27.09 9.31 14.54
C ILE A 26 -26.66 8.74 15.90
N GLU A 27 -27.59 8.61 16.84
CA GLU A 27 -27.32 8.04 18.16
C GLU A 27 -26.74 6.62 18.07
N LEU A 28 -27.26 5.80 17.15
CA LEU A 28 -26.71 4.48 16.87
C LEU A 28 -25.29 4.57 16.26
N ALA A 29 -25.06 5.52 15.37
CA ALA A 29 -23.74 5.72 14.78
C ALA A 29 -22.70 6.11 15.83
N GLU A 30 -23.03 7.06 16.70
CA GLU A 30 -22.20 7.52 17.83
C GLU A 30 -21.92 6.38 18.81
N THR A 31 -22.97 5.64 19.21
CA THR A 31 -22.81 4.48 20.09
C THR A 31 -21.91 3.42 19.48
N SER A 32 -22.09 3.09 18.19
CA SER A 32 -21.24 2.12 17.49
C SER A 32 -19.79 2.61 17.41
N PHE A 33 -19.59 3.91 17.21
CA PHE A 33 -18.25 4.51 17.20
C PHE A 33 -17.57 4.40 18.57
N GLU A 34 -18.26 4.74 19.65
CA GLU A 34 -17.74 4.69 21.03
C GLU A 34 -17.33 3.27 21.47
N ILE A 35 -18.07 2.25 21.03
CA ILE A 35 -17.75 0.84 21.34
C ILE A 35 -16.75 0.21 20.35
N GLY A 36 -16.21 1.01 19.40
CA GLY A 36 -15.19 0.57 18.45
C GLY A 36 -15.70 -0.22 17.23
N GLN A 37 -17.02 -0.24 17.01
CA GLN A 37 -17.66 -0.87 15.84
C GLN A 37 -17.67 0.12 14.65
N TYR A 38 -16.50 0.43 14.14
CA TYR A 38 -16.30 1.52 13.16
C TYR A 38 -16.97 1.27 11.80
N ASP A 39 -17.02 0.02 11.33
CA ASP A 39 -17.74 -0.34 10.10
C ASP A 39 -19.25 -0.10 10.22
N GLU A 40 -19.84 -0.45 11.37
CA GLU A 40 -21.25 -0.20 11.65
C GLU A 40 -21.53 1.29 11.78
N ALA A 41 -20.68 2.01 12.53
CA ALA A 41 -20.79 3.46 12.66
C ALA A 41 -20.74 4.15 11.29
N ALA A 42 -19.78 3.80 10.43
CA ALA A 42 -19.69 4.32 9.07
C ALA A 42 -20.94 4.03 8.23
N SER A 43 -21.53 2.84 8.39
CA SER A 43 -22.77 2.46 7.72
C SER A 43 -23.97 3.35 8.17
N PHE A 44 -24.09 3.60 9.47
CA PHE A 44 -25.13 4.49 10.01
C PHE A 44 -24.93 5.94 9.57
N TYR A 45 -23.72 6.48 9.62
CA TYR A 45 -23.42 7.83 9.11
C TYR A 45 -23.70 7.96 7.60
N LYS A 46 -23.33 6.97 6.76
CA LYS A 46 -23.69 6.93 5.34
C LYS A 46 -25.21 6.98 5.14
N ARG A 47 -25.97 6.27 5.99
CA ARG A 47 -27.43 6.27 5.96
C ARG A 47 -28.00 7.65 6.32
N VAL A 48 -27.46 8.32 7.35
CA VAL A 48 -27.86 9.69 7.72
C VAL A 48 -27.65 10.64 6.55
N LEU A 49 -26.45 10.67 5.95
CA LEU A 49 -26.15 11.52 4.79
C LEU A 49 -27.08 11.27 3.59
N PHE A 50 -27.56 10.04 3.43
CA PHE A 50 -28.47 9.71 2.33
C PHE A 50 -29.89 10.25 2.55
N PHE A 51 -30.38 10.25 3.80
CA PHE A 51 -31.76 10.62 4.14
C PHE A 51 -31.90 12.06 4.63
N ASP A 52 -30.84 12.68 5.14
CA ASP A 52 -30.86 14.08 5.57
C ASP A 52 -30.85 15.01 4.35
N LYS A 53 -32.06 15.46 3.99
CA LYS A 53 -32.26 16.44 2.90
C LYS A 53 -32.18 17.89 3.37
N SER A 54 -32.18 18.10 4.68
CA SER A 54 -32.12 19.44 5.29
C SER A 54 -30.70 19.98 5.33
N GLY A 55 -29.69 19.09 5.45
CA GLY A 55 -28.30 19.46 5.66
C GLY A 55 -27.98 19.88 7.09
N ASP A 56 -28.92 19.71 8.03
CA ASP A 56 -28.74 20.16 9.42
C ASP A 56 -27.65 19.38 10.17
N PHE A 57 -27.37 18.15 9.73
CA PHE A 57 -26.40 17.26 10.36
C PHE A 57 -25.13 17.04 9.54
N ASP A 58 -24.97 17.72 8.40
CA ASP A 58 -23.92 17.45 7.42
C ASP A 58 -22.52 17.44 8.05
N SER A 59 -22.17 18.47 8.81
CA SER A 59 -20.82 18.61 9.37
C SER A 59 -20.47 17.48 10.36
N LEU A 60 -21.36 17.18 11.33
CA LEU A 60 -21.16 16.14 12.35
C LEU A 60 -21.15 14.76 11.70
N THR A 61 -22.08 14.52 10.79
CA THR A 61 -22.21 13.23 10.09
C THR A 61 -21.05 12.96 9.16
N VAL A 62 -20.58 13.99 8.44
CA VAL A 62 -19.40 13.88 7.57
C VAL A 62 -18.15 13.60 8.39
N GLU A 63 -17.99 14.25 9.54
CA GLU A 63 -16.87 14.02 10.45
C GLU A 63 -16.89 12.61 11.05
N GLY A 64 -18.06 12.17 11.57
CA GLY A 64 -18.24 10.82 12.08
C GLY A 64 -17.97 9.74 11.02
N LEU A 65 -18.41 9.97 9.78
CA LEU A 65 -18.14 9.07 8.67
C LEU A 65 -16.65 9.04 8.30
N ALA A 66 -16.00 10.19 8.25
CA ALA A 66 -14.57 10.27 7.93
C ALA A 66 -13.71 9.50 8.93
N TRP A 67 -13.97 9.71 10.22
CA TRP A 67 -13.29 9.02 11.30
C TRP A 67 -13.60 7.52 11.37
N SER A 68 -14.88 7.15 11.28
CA SER A 68 -15.28 5.75 11.28
C SER A 68 -14.61 4.99 10.13
N SER A 69 -14.59 5.60 8.93
CA SER A 69 -13.94 5.02 7.76
C SER A 69 -12.41 4.91 7.93
N TYR A 70 -11.76 5.89 8.55
CA TYR A 70 -10.33 5.82 8.83
C TYR A 70 -9.99 4.68 9.79
N LEU A 71 -10.76 4.57 10.88
CA LEU A 71 -10.54 3.57 11.93
C LEU A 71 -10.94 2.15 11.52
N SER A 72 -11.87 2.00 10.57
CA SER A 72 -12.22 0.71 9.97
C SER A 72 -11.28 0.29 8.83
N GLY A 73 -10.42 1.20 8.35
CA GLY A 73 -9.50 0.93 7.24
C GLY A 73 -10.07 1.23 5.84
N ASP A 74 -11.28 1.81 5.74
CA ASP A 74 -11.86 2.30 4.47
C ASP A 74 -11.25 3.67 4.12
N TYR A 75 -9.96 3.67 3.79
CA TYR A 75 -9.18 4.89 3.60
C TYR A 75 -9.60 5.71 2.38
N ASP A 76 -10.21 5.09 1.36
CA ASP A 76 -10.75 5.81 0.20
C ASP A 76 -11.93 6.70 0.61
N VAL A 77 -12.87 6.13 1.34
CA VAL A 77 -14.01 6.88 1.90
C VAL A 77 -13.53 7.94 2.88
N SER A 78 -12.59 7.59 3.75
CA SER A 78 -11.99 8.51 4.72
C SER A 78 -11.37 9.72 4.04
N ALA A 79 -10.47 9.53 3.06
CA ALA A 79 -9.83 10.62 2.32
C ALA A 79 -10.85 11.55 1.66
N LYS A 80 -11.90 10.99 1.03
CA LYS A 80 -12.97 11.75 0.40
C LYS A 80 -13.70 12.66 1.39
N TYR A 81 -14.04 12.14 2.57
CA TYR A 81 -14.83 12.89 3.54
C TYR A 81 -13.97 13.86 4.36
N PHE A 82 -12.71 13.56 4.67
CA PHE A 82 -11.79 14.55 5.23
C PHE A 82 -11.55 15.72 4.25
N LYS A 83 -11.41 15.46 2.96
CA LYS A 83 -11.36 16.50 1.93
C LYS A 83 -12.63 17.36 1.89
N THR A 84 -13.79 16.77 2.15
CA THR A 84 -15.05 17.51 2.24
C THR A 84 -15.04 18.41 3.48
N LEU A 85 -14.59 17.89 4.63
CA LEU A 85 -14.47 18.64 5.88
C LEU A 85 -13.55 19.85 5.76
N THR A 86 -12.41 19.71 5.09
CA THR A 86 -11.50 20.84 4.80
C THR A 86 -12.20 22.02 4.09
N ARG A 87 -13.27 21.74 3.32
CA ARG A 87 -14.05 22.79 2.64
C ARG A 87 -15.19 23.33 3.49
N MET A 88 -15.69 22.55 4.47
CA MET A 88 -16.81 22.91 5.34
C MET A 88 -16.35 23.61 6.61
N LYS A 89 -15.19 23.23 7.11
CA LYS A 89 -14.61 23.72 8.36
C LYS A 89 -13.18 24.18 8.08
N GLU A 90 -12.80 25.29 8.65
CA GLU A 90 -11.39 25.70 8.70
C GLU A 90 -10.68 24.83 9.77
N GLY A 91 -9.53 24.25 9.43
CA GLY A 91 -8.73 23.46 10.35
C GLY A 91 -7.69 22.60 9.64
N GLU A 92 -6.45 22.72 10.05
CA GLU A 92 -5.30 21.97 9.50
C GLU A 92 -5.43 20.45 9.70
N GLY A 93 -6.11 20.02 10.76
CA GLY A 93 -6.26 18.62 11.11
C GLY A 93 -6.96 17.80 10.02
N TYR A 94 -7.96 18.35 9.37
CA TYR A 94 -8.70 17.65 8.32
C TYR A 94 -7.89 17.47 7.03
N GLU A 95 -7.09 18.51 6.64
CA GLU A 95 -6.16 18.38 5.51
C GLU A 95 -5.11 17.30 5.78
N LEU A 96 -4.57 17.29 6.98
CA LEU A 96 -3.58 16.29 7.39
C LEU A 96 -4.18 14.88 7.37
N MET A 97 -5.43 14.71 7.85
CA MET A 97 -6.11 13.40 7.83
C MET A 97 -6.47 12.96 6.40
N GLU A 98 -6.80 13.88 5.47
CA GLU A 98 -6.93 13.54 4.04
C GLU A 98 -5.61 12.94 3.53
N ILE A 99 -4.48 13.62 3.79
CA ILE A 99 -3.15 13.17 3.34
C ILE A 99 -2.79 11.81 3.95
N LEU A 100 -2.99 11.63 5.26
CA LEU A 100 -2.72 10.37 5.95
C LEU A 100 -3.58 9.22 5.42
N SER A 101 -4.85 9.48 5.11
CA SER A 101 -5.75 8.50 4.50
C SER A 101 -5.24 8.07 3.11
N LEU A 102 -4.80 9.01 2.28
CA LEU A 102 -4.20 8.73 0.97
C LEU A 102 -2.90 7.92 1.09
N VAL A 103 -2.06 8.22 2.07
CA VAL A 103 -0.84 7.43 2.36
C VAL A 103 -1.20 6.00 2.78
N LYS A 104 -2.22 5.83 3.62
CA LYS A 104 -2.72 4.50 4.04
C LYS A 104 -3.35 3.70 2.89
N LEU A 105 -3.88 4.40 1.90
CA LEU A 105 -4.44 3.81 0.67
C LEU A 105 -3.36 3.46 -0.38
N ASP A 106 -2.08 3.73 -0.09
CA ASP A 106 -0.96 3.65 -1.03
C ASP A 106 -1.10 4.57 -2.27
N ASP A 107 -2.00 5.58 -2.21
CA ASP A 107 -2.16 6.59 -3.26
C ASP A 107 -1.14 7.74 -3.07
N PHE A 108 0.13 7.40 -3.18
CA PHE A 108 1.23 8.34 -2.95
C PHE A 108 1.29 9.49 -3.96
N LEU A 109 0.71 9.34 -5.14
CA LEU A 109 0.66 10.43 -6.13
C LEU A 109 -0.33 11.53 -5.71
N ASN A 110 -1.52 11.15 -5.26
CA ASN A 110 -2.49 12.10 -4.74
C ASN A 110 -2.04 12.64 -3.37
N ALA A 111 -1.49 11.79 -2.49
CA ALA A 111 -0.89 12.23 -1.23
C ALA A 111 0.21 13.29 -1.46
N LYS A 112 1.10 13.09 -2.45
CA LYS A 112 2.12 14.08 -2.81
C LYS A 112 1.51 15.41 -3.26
N ARG A 113 0.43 15.35 -4.04
CA ARG A 113 -0.27 16.56 -4.49
C ARG A 113 -0.89 17.31 -3.31
N SER A 114 -1.58 16.60 -2.42
CA SER A 114 -2.23 17.18 -1.24
C SER A 114 -1.20 17.76 -0.27
N VAL A 115 -0.10 17.05 0.04
CA VAL A 115 0.94 17.55 0.95
C VAL A 115 1.67 18.78 0.40
N LEU A 116 1.81 18.91 -0.92
CA LEU A 116 2.39 20.10 -1.54
C LEU A 116 1.43 21.31 -1.51
N ALA A 117 0.12 21.05 -1.51
CA ALA A 117 -0.91 22.10 -1.38
C ALA A 117 -1.12 22.52 0.08
N TYR A 118 -0.90 21.62 1.02
CA TYR A 118 -1.05 21.86 2.45
C TYR A 118 -0.21 23.05 2.93
N ARG A 119 -0.85 23.97 3.66
CA ARG A 119 -0.26 25.22 4.17
C ARG A 119 -0.48 25.30 5.67
N PRO A 120 0.40 24.69 6.45
CA PRO A 120 0.29 24.74 7.92
C PRO A 120 0.56 26.17 8.42
N ASP A 121 -0.13 26.53 9.50
CA ASP A 121 -0.04 27.84 10.14
C ASP A 121 0.92 27.85 11.34
N ASN A 122 1.44 26.65 11.72
CA ASN A 122 2.28 26.49 12.90
C ASN A 122 3.48 25.55 12.63
N GLU A 123 4.44 25.57 13.54
CA GLU A 123 5.68 24.79 13.44
C GLU A 123 5.44 23.27 13.43
N ILE A 124 4.45 22.79 14.20
CA ILE A 124 4.08 21.37 14.26
C ILE A 124 3.55 20.92 12.91
N GLY A 125 2.67 21.70 12.29
CA GLY A 125 2.15 21.43 10.95
C GLY A 125 3.24 21.41 9.88
N GLU A 126 4.20 22.34 9.93
CA GLU A 126 5.36 22.31 9.01
C GLU A 126 6.23 21.07 9.22
N GLN A 127 6.42 20.64 10.47
CA GLN A 127 7.13 19.39 10.79
C GLN A 127 6.38 18.18 10.25
N ASN A 128 5.07 18.08 10.47
CA ASN A 128 4.21 17.02 9.91
C ASN A 128 4.32 16.94 8.38
N LYS A 129 4.17 18.09 7.73
CA LYS A 129 4.31 18.23 6.28
C LYS A 129 5.67 17.73 5.79
N GLN A 130 6.75 18.11 6.47
CA GLN A 130 8.10 17.72 6.09
C GLN A 130 8.31 16.21 6.24
N ILE A 131 7.83 15.61 7.34
CA ILE A 131 7.89 14.14 7.56
C ILE A 131 7.15 13.41 6.45
N ILE A 132 5.87 13.74 6.26
CA ILE A 132 4.99 13.03 5.29
C ILE A 132 5.53 13.19 3.88
N LYS A 133 5.95 14.41 3.51
CA LYS A 133 6.56 14.67 2.20
C LYS A 133 7.81 13.82 1.98
N SER A 134 8.68 13.71 2.99
CA SER A 134 9.91 12.93 2.88
C SER A 134 9.64 11.43 2.75
N LEU A 135 8.65 10.90 3.48
CA LEU A 135 8.20 9.52 3.34
C LEU A 135 7.64 9.23 1.94
N ILE A 136 6.79 10.14 1.42
CA ILE A 136 6.24 10.04 0.07
C ILE A 136 7.34 10.12 -1.00
N ASP A 137 8.29 11.06 -0.87
CA ASP A 137 9.41 11.19 -1.78
C ASP A 137 10.28 9.91 -1.80
N PHE A 138 10.49 9.29 -0.63
CA PHE A 138 11.19 7.99 -0.53
C PHE A 138 10.45 6.88 -1.26
N TYR A 139 9.15 6.72 -1.02
CA TYR A 139 8.33 5.69 -1.65
C TYR A 139 8.30 5.83 -3.18
N LEU A 140 8.23 7.06 -3.66
CA LEU A 140 8.24 7.37 -5.09
C LEU A 140 9.65 7.29 -5.74
N GLY A 141 10.69 6.91 -4.98
CA GLY A 141 12.04 6.76 -5.48
C GLY A 141 12.87 8.06 -5.56
N ASP A 142 12.32 9.19 -5.12
CA ASP A 142 13.01 10.49 -5.04
C ASP A 142 13.95 10.54 -3.81
N TYR A 143 14.85 9.56 -3.67
CA TYR A 143 15.67 9.36 -2.46
C TYR A 143 16.52 10.58 -2.06
N ALA A 144 16.96 11.38 -3.03
CA ALA A 144 17.73 12.59 -2.75
C ALA A 144 16.88 13.63 -2.01
N LYS A 145 15.64 13.87 -2.48
CA LYS A 145 14.69 14.79 -1.83
C LYS A 145 14.23 14.28 -0.48
N ALA A 146 13.97 12.96 -0.39
CA ALA A 146 13.63 12.32 0.88
C ALA A 146 14.73 12.54 1.92
N LYS A 147 15.99 12.28 1.56
CA LYS A 147 17.13 12.50 2.45
C LYS A 147 17.26 13.96 2.89
N GLU A 148 17.19 14.90 1.96
CA GLU A 148 17.24 16.34 2.26
C GLU A 148 16.11 16.73 3.22
N GLY A 149 14.90 16.17 3.00
CA GLY A 149 13.73 16.45 3.81
C GLY A 149 13.90 15.95 5.26
N PHE A 150 14.37 14.73 5.45
CA PHE A 150 14.62 14.17 6.78
C PHE A 150 15.76 14.89 7.51
N LEU A 151 16.80 15.35 6.81
CA LEU A 151 17.90 16.11 7.44
C LEU A 151 17.45 17.46 8.01
N LYS A 152 16.32 18.02 7.57
CA LYS A 152 15.74 19.26 8.12
C LYS A 152 15.00 19.04 9.44
N LEU A 153 14.74 17.79 9.82
CA LEU A 153 13.96 17.43 11.01
C LEU A 153 14.79 17.19 12.26
N ASP A 154 16.05 17.63 12.31
CA ASP A 154 16.99 17.34 13.43
C ASP A 154 17.12 15.84 13.77
N ALA A 155 16.89 14.98 12.78
CA ALA A 155 16.94 13.54 12.92
C ALA A 155 18.37 13.07 13.26
N SER A 156 18.48 11.94 13.94
CA SER A 156 19.77 11.28 14.19
C SER A 156 20.53 11.04 12.89
N PRO A 157 21.58 11.82 12.56
CA PRO A 157 22.21 11.77 11.25
C PRO A 157 22.79 10.39 10.90
N ASP A 158 23.19 9.63 11.91
CA ASP A 158 23.84 8.33 11.74
C ASP A 158 22.86 7.26 11.26
N GLN A 159 21.67 7.17 11.87
CA GLN A 159 20.64 6.20 11.47
C GLN A 159 20.11 6.52 10.05
N LEU A 160 19.85 7.78 9.78
CA LEU A 160 19.43 8.24 8.47
C LEU A 160 20.48 7.93 7.39
N ASN A 161 21.76 8.20 7.67
CA ASN A 161 22.85 7.88 6.74
C ASN A 161 22.98 6.38 6.49
N GLU A 162 22.70 5.52 7.47
CA GLU A 162 22.70 4.07 7.29
C GLU A 162 21.58 3.63 6.32
N VAL A 163 20.36 4.18 6.47
CA VAL A 163 19.25 3.91 5.56
C VAL A 163 19.63 4.29 4.13
N PHE A 164 20.10 5.51 3.90
CA PHE A 164 20.45 5.97 2.55
C PHE A 164 21.69 5.30 1.96
N ARG A 165 22.65 4.86 2.77
CA ARG A 165 23.74 3.97 2.31
C ARG A 165 23.19 2.63 1.83
N SER A 166 22.16 2.11 2.48
CA SER A 166 21.49 0.87 2.07
C SER A 166 20.72 1.06 0.76
N VAL A 167 20.01 2.19 0.59
CA VAL A 167 19.41 2.59 -0.70
C VAL A 167 20.45 2.59 -1.82
N ASP A 168 21.61 3.19 -1.61
CA ASP A 168 22.69 3.24 -2.59
C ASP A 168 23.22 1.84 -2.95
N LYS A 169 23.36 0.95 -1.97
CA LYS A 169 23.78 -0.45 -2.19
C LYS A 169 22.77 -1.22 -3.02
N VAL A 170 21.48 -1.04 -2.76
CA VAL A 170 20.41 -1.69 -3.52
C VAL A 170 20.37 -1.14 -4.95
N ASN A 171 20.46 0.19 -5.13
CA ASN A 171 20.45 0.83 -6.44
C ASN A 171 21.63 0.44 -7.33
N LYS A 172 22.80 0.15 -6.76
CA LYS A 172 23.97 -0.33 -7.50
C LYS A 172 23.80 -1.72 -8.13
N LYS A 173 22.81 -2.49 -7.69
CA LYS A 173 22.48 -3.77 -8.31
C LYS A 173 21.64 -3.52 -9.57
N THR A 174 22.06 -4.09 -10.71
CA THR A 174 21.42 -3.88 -12.01
C THR A 174 20.94 -5.19 -12.62
N LYS A 175 19.79 -5.16 -13.34
CA LYS A 175 19.26 -6.32 -14.09
C LYS A 175 20.29 -6.88 -15.05
N MET A 176 20.97 -6.01 -15.80
CA MET A 176 21.98 -6.42 -16.77
C MET A 176 23.09 -7.24 -16.10
N LYS A 177 23.55 -6.83 -14.91
CA LYS A 177 24.56 -7.57 -14.17
C LYS A 177 24.05 -8.95 -13.70
N ALA A 178 22.80 -9.05 -13.25
CA ALA A 178 22.19 -10.34 -12.88
C ALA A 178 22.11 -11.29 -14.10
N ILE A 179 21.65 -10.78 -15.24
CA ILE A 179 21.58 -11.53 -16.50
C ILE A 179 22.97 -11.99 -16.94
N LEU A 180 23.96 -11.10 -16.99
CA LEU A 180 25.32 -11.43 -17.41
C LEU A 180 25.99 -12.46 -16.50
N LEU A 181 25.79 -12.35 -15.20
CA LEU A 181 26.28 -13.35 -14.24
C LEU A 181 25.67 -14.73 -14.53
N SER A 182 24.35 -14.82 -14.72
CA SER A 182 23.69 -16.08 -15.07
C SER A 182 24.03 -16.59 -16.47
N ALA A 183 24.39 -15.71 -17.41
CA ALA A 183 24.85 -16.09 -18.73
C ALA A 183 26.27 -16.72 -18.70
N VAL A 184 27.13 -16.25 -17.81
CA VAL A 184 28.48 -16.84 -17.67
C VAL A 184 28.40 -18.11 -16.82
N PHE A 185 27.67 -18.09 -15.72
CA PHE A 185 27.55 -19.23 -14.85
C PHE A 185 26.08 -19.35 -14.33
N PRO A 186 25.34 -20.39 -14.78
CA PRO A 186 23.94 -20.55 -14.40
C PRO A 186 23.73 -20.51 -12.89
N GLY A 187 22.77 -19.72 -12.42
CA GLY A 187 22.45 -19.59 -11.00
C GLY A 187 23.15 -18.44 -10.27
N THR A 188 24.22 -17.86 -10.83
CA THR A 188 24.97 -16.79 -10.12
C THR A 188 24.23 -15.44 -10.12
N GLY A 189 23.37 -15.16 -11.11
CA GLY A 189 22.52 -13.99 -11.12
C GLY A 189 21.44 -14.06 -10.02
N GLN A 190 20.87 -15.23 -9.79
CA GLN A 190 19.96 -15.48 -8.68
C GLN A 190 20.67 -15.32 -7.32
N ALA A 191 21.87 -15.86 -7.18
CA ALA A 191 22.68 -15.67 -5.98
C ALA A 191 23.06 -14.19 -5.75
N TYR A 192 23.26 -13.40 -6.82
CA TYR A 192 23.50 -11.96 -6.74
C TYR A 192 22.32 -11.19 -6.13
N SER A 193 21.08 -11.66 -6.31
CA SER A 193 19.85 -11.16 -5.66
C SER A 193 19.51 -11.89 -4.35
N ARG A 194 20.42 -12.72 -3.80
CA ARG A 194 20.26 -13.52 -2.58
C ARG A 194 19.25 -14.67 -2.68
N HIS A 195 18.75 -15.00 -3.86
CA HIS A 195 17.88 -16.14 -4.11
C HIS A 195 18.73 -17.40 -4.38
N TYR A 196 19.34 -17.93 -3.32
CA TYR A 196 20.30 -19.04 -3.43
C TYR A 196 19.66 -20.35 -3.86
N LYS A 197 18.41 -20.63 -3.42
CA LYS A 197 17.68 -21.84 -3.79
C LYS A 197 17.42 -21.89 -5.29
N GLU A 198 16.92 -20.80 -5.83
CA GLU A 198 16.63 -20.61 -7.25
C GLU A 198 17.93 -20.68 -8.07
N GLY A 199 19.01 -20.13 -7.54
CA GLY A 199 20.35 -20.24 -8.13
C GLY A 199 20.84 -21.69 -8.23
N ILE A 200 20.72 -22.47 -7.16
CA ILE A 200 21.09 -23.88 -7.14
C ILE A 200 20.20 -24.69 -8.10
N ASN A 201 18.89 -24.44 -8.10
CA ASN A 201 17.96 -25.11 -9.01
C ASN A 201 18.31 -24.83 -10.48
N SER A 202 18.63 -23.57 -10.82
CA SER A 202 19.08 -23.19 -12.16
C SER A 202 20.35 -23.93 -12.56
N LEU A 203 21.34 -23.99 -11.67
CA LEU A 203 22.61 -24.69 -11.91
C LEU A 203 22.38 -26.19 -12.16
N ILE A 204 21.61 -26.86 -11.28
CA ILE A 204 21.33 -28.29 -11.42
C ILE A 204 20.58 -28.57 -12.72
N THR A 205 19.57 -27.79 -13.05
CA THR A 205 18.76 -27.96 -14.26
C THR A 205 19.60 -27.82 -15.53
N ILE A 206 20.40 -26.75 -15.63
CA ILE A 206 21.26 -26.53 -16.80
C ILE A 206 22.36 -27.59 -16.90
N SER A 207 22.93 -28.02 -15.78
CA SER A 207 23.91 -29.09 -15.76
C SER A 207 23.32 -30.42 -16.23
N ALA A 208 22.10 -30.75 -15.82
CA ALA A 208 21.39 -31.96 -16.26
C ALA A 208 21.11 -31.95 -17.76
N PHE A 209 20.63 -30.81 -18.31
CA PHE A 209 20.45 -30.67 -19.75
C PHE A 209 21.77 -30.68 -20.51
N GLY A 210 22.84 -30.10 -19.96
CA GLY A 210 24.20 -30.18 -20.54
C GLY A 210 24.71 -31.62 -20.62
N ALA A 211 24.54 -32.38 -19.54
CA ALA A 211 24.90 -33.80 -19.52
C ALA A 211 24.06 -34.60 -20.52
N ALA A 212 22.74 -34.39 -20.58
CA ALA A 212 21.86 -35.04 -21.54
C ALA A 212 22.25 -34.69 -22.99
N TYR A 213 22.70 -33.46 -23.25
CA TYR A 213 23.14 -33.00 -24.54
C TYR A 213 24.42 -33.76 -24.97
N VAL A 214 25.42 -33.82 -24.11
CA VAL A 214 26.66 -34.56 -24.36
C VAL A 214 26.35 -36.06 -24.56
N PHE A 215 25.56 -36.66 -23.71
CA PHE A 215 25.16 -38.09 -23.84
C PHE A 215 24.46 -38.35 -25.20
N THR A 216 23.53 -37.48 -25.60
CA THR A 216 22.80 -37.67 -26.87
C THR A 216 23.70 -37.53 -28.09
N ILE A 217 24.61 -36.56 -28.09
CA ILE A 217 25.60 -36.40 -29.20
C ILE A 217 26.50 -37.60 -29.31
N THR A 218 27.02 -38.10 -28.19
CA THR A 218 28.00 -39.20 -28.20
C THR A 218 27.40 -40.54 -28.62
N ASN A 219 26.12 -40.82 -28.25
CA ASN A 219 25.46 -42.09 -28.54
C ASN A 219 24.63 -42.09 -29.83
N TYR A 220 24.05 -40.96 -30.23
CA TYR A 220 23.06 -40.87 -31.33
C TYR A 220 23.46 -39.86 -32.40
N GLY A 221 24.54 -39.15 -32.22
CA GLY A 221 25.07 -38.18 -33.18
C GLY A 221 24.58 -36.74 -32.99
N LEU A 222 25.33 -35.81 -33.59
CA LEU A 222 25.14 -34.36 -33.45
C LEU A 222 23.69 -33.89 -33.82
N VAL A 223 23.15 -34.40 -34.92
CA VAL A 223 21.83 -33.99 -35.43
C VAL A 223 20.73 -34.33 -34.44
N VAL A 224 20.79 -35.53 -33.86
CA VAL A 224 19.79 -35.95 -32.83
C VAL A 224 19.91 -35.08 -31.59
N GLY A 225 21.10 -34.78 -31.10
CA GLY A 225 21.30 -33.89 -29.96
C GLY A 225 20.75 -32.48 -30.21
N LEU A 226 21.04 -31.92 -31.39
CA LEU A 226 20.56 -30.60 -31.78
C LEU A 226 19.05 -30.51 -31.83
N ILE A 227 18.36 -31.53 -32.34
CA ILE A 227 16.90 -31.49 -32.51
C ILE A 227 16.21 -31.82 -31.20
N SER A 228 16.70 -32.79 -30.43
CA SER A 228 15.97 -33.32 -29.23
C SER A 228 16.28 -32.55 -27.94
N VAL A 229 17.51 -32.09 -27.72
CA VAL A 229 17.96 -31.48 -26.45
C VAL A 229 18.15 -29.97 -26.53
N SER A 230 18.66 -29.44 -27.65
CA SER A 230 18.95 -28.01 -27.77
C SER A 230 17.77 -27.09 -27.47
N PRO A 231 16.52 -27.36 -27.94
CA PRO A 231 15.39 -26.48 -27.68
C PRO A 231 15.11 -26.36 -26.18
N TRP A 232 15.22 -27.48 -25.47
CA TRP A 232 15.03 -27.52 -24.02
C TRP A 232 16.18 -26.82 -23.27
N PHE A 233 17.42 -27.13 -23.64
CA PHE A 233 18.58 -26.44 -23.07
C PHE A 233 18.47 -24.94 -23.23
N GLN A 234 18.19 -24.46 -24.45
CA GLN A 234 18.04 -23.03 -24.74
C GLN A 234 16.90 -22.40 -23.92
N ARG A 235 15.74 -23.07 -23.83
CA ARG A 235 14.59 -22.60 -23.07
C ARG A 235 14.93 -22.40 -21.59
N TYR A 236 15.57 -23.38 -20.97
CA TYR A 236 15.91 -23.29 -19.54
C TYR A 236 17.09 -22.34 -19.29
N TYR A 237 18.04 -22.28 -20.21
CA TYR A 237 19.17 -21.36 -20.11
C TYR A 237 18.71 -19.89 -20.18
N VAL A 238 17.92 -19.54 -21.19
CA VAL A 238 17.36 -18.18 -21.33
C VAL A 238 16.38 -17.88 -20.21
N GLY A 239 15.53 -18.86 -19.84
CA GLY A 239 14.63 -18.74 -18.72
C GLY A 239 15.34 -18.45 -17.40
N GLY A 240 16.47 -19.10 -17.14
CA GLY A 240 17.30 -18.85 -15.97
C GLY A 240 17.89 -17.42 -15.92
N MET A 241 18.30 -16.88 -17.07
CA MET A 241 18.76 -15.49 -17.16
C MET A 241 17.64 -14.47 -16.88
N ASN A 242 16.44 -14.70 -17.45
CA ASN A 242 15.29 -13.84 -17.20
C ASN A 242 14.86 -13.91 -15.74
N SER A 243 14.76 -15.13 -15.19
CA SER A 243 14.47 -15.33 -13.76
C SER A 243 15.44 -14.59 -12.84
N ALA A 244 16.73 -14.51 -13.19
CA ALA A 244 17.70 -13.75 -12.41
C ALA A 244 17.41 -12.24 -12.39
N ALA A 245 16.87 -11.70 -13.49
CA ALA A 245 16.46 -10.29 -13.57
C ALA A 245 15.20 -10.04 -12.74
N ASP A 246 14.20 -10.93 -12.83
CA ASP A 246 12.92 -10.81 -12.11
C ASP A 246 13.14 -10.92 -10.59
N LEU A 247 13.91 -11.91 -10.14
CA LEU A 247 14.29 -12.09 -8.74
C LEU A 247 15.12 -10.91 -8.19
N LEU A 248 15.86 -10.20 -9.03
CA LEU A 248 16.53 -8.98 -8.59
C LEU A 248 15.54 -7.84 -8.34
N GLU A 249 14.48 -7.72 -9.15
CA GLU A 249 13.45 -6.71 -8.89
C GLU A 249 12.67 -7.03 -7.61
N GLU A 250 12.31 -8.29 -7.41
CA GLU A 250 11.68 -8.74 -6.17
C GLU A 250 12.56 -8.42 -4.95
N TYR A 251 13.84 -8.77 -4.99
CA TYR A 251 14.80 -8.41 -3.95
C TYR A 251 14.86 -6.90 -3.69
N LYS A 252 14.87 -6.08 -4.77
CA LYS A 252 14.89 -4.63 -4.62
C LYS A 252 13.62 -4.11 -3.97
N ALA A 253 12.45 -4.59 -4.41
CA ALA A 253 11.16 -4.20 -3.85
C ALA A 253 11.11 -4.51 -2.35
N GLU A 254 11.48 -5.74 -1.95
CA GLU A 254 11.55 -6.12 -0.53
C GLU A 254 12.50 -5.24 0.29
N GLN A 255 13.70 -4.93 -0.25
CA GLN A 255 14.66 -4.09 0.46
C GLN A 255 14.15 -2.65 0.62
N PHE A 256 13.55 -2.07 -0.43
CA PHE A 256 12.98 -0.72 -0.34
C PHE A 256 11.79 -0.66 0.61
N ASP A 257 10.93 -1.67 0.61
CA ASP A 257 9.83 -1.78 1.56
C ASP A 257 10.32 -1.85 3.02
N GLN A 258 11.33 -2.67 3.29
CA GLN A 258 11.96 -2.73 4.63
C GLN A 258 12.56 -1.39 5.07
N LEU A 259 13.23 -0.67 4.16
CA LEU A 259 13.81 0.64 4.45
C LEU A 259 12.74 1.70 4.65
N TYR A 260 11.66 1.67 3.87
CA TYR A 260 10.49 2.54 4.03
C TYR A 260 9.83 2.30 5.39
N ASN A 261 9.55 1.05 5.74
CA ASN A 261 8.93 0.69 7.01
C ASN A 261 9.81 1.11 8.22
N ARG A 262 11.13 1.06 8.07
CA ARG A 262 12.06 1.58 9.08
C ARG A 262 11.90 3.10 9.26
N LEU A 263 11.84 3.86 8.16
CA LEU A 263 11.59 5.30 8.21
C LEU A 263 10.22 5.62 8.80
N VAL A 264 9.17 4.89 8.41
CA VAL A 264 7.83 5.05 8.97
C VAL A 264 7.85 4.81 10.49
N SER A 265 8.48 3.73 10.96
CA SER A 265 8.54 3.41 12.40
C SER A 265 9.31 4.47 13.21
N GLU A 266 10.28 5.14 12.61
CA GLU A 266 11.08 6.19 13.26
C GLU A 266 10.35 7.53 13.28
N TYR A 267 9.71 7.91 12.18
CA TYR A 267 9.18 9.27 12.01
C TYR A 267 7.66 9.39 12.15
N ALA A 268 6.87 8.34 11.90
CA ALA A 268 5.41 8.45 11.96
C ALA A 268 4.90 8.79 13.37
N GLY A 269 5.58 8.34 14.42
CA GLY A 269 5.25 8.68 15.81
C GLY A 269 5.46 10.16 16.18
N MET A 270 6.14 10.93 15.31
CA MET A 270 6.35 12.37 15.50
C MET A 270 5.23 13.22 14.90
N ILE A 271 4.34 12.60 14.10
CA ILE A 271 3.20 13.29 13.48
C ILE A 271 2.14 13.57 14.56
N GLN A 272 1.80 14.83 14.75
CA GLN A 272 0.78 15.28 15.69
C GLN A 272 -0.37 15.91 14.92
N VAL A 273 -1.60 15.44 15.17
CA VAL A 273 -2.80 15.96 14.52
C VAL A 273 -3.56 16.82 15.52
N ASN A 274 -3.68 18.12 15.24
CA ASN A 274 -4.44 19.08 16.04
C ASN A 274 -5.73 19.44 15.30
N PHE A 275 -6.85 19.53 16.03
CA PHE A 275 -8.18 19.87 15.53
C PHE A 275 -8.72 21.16 16.22
N GLU A 276 -7.83 22.13 16.47
CA GLU A 276 -8.22 23.43 17.03
C GLU A 276 -8.91 24.31 16.00
#